data_ef63bca19f96c841639d5be19b377e41
#
_entry.id   ef63bca19f96c841639d5be19b377e41
#
_cell.length_a   1.000
_cell.length_b   1.000
_cell.length_c   1.000
_cell.angle_alpha   90.00
_cell.angle_beta   90.00
_cell.angle_gamma   90.00
#
_symmetry.space_group_name_H-M   'P 1'
#
loop_
_entity.id
_entity.type
_entity.pdbx_description
1 polymer ?
#
loop_
_entity_poly.entity_id
_entity_poly.type
_entity_poly.pdbx_seq_one_letter_code
_entity_poly.pdbx_strand_id
1 'polypeptide(L)'
;TIGAATVLMPFGGKTQLTPSSAMVAKFPVDGETTTASAMAWGFNPYLMEADQFAGAYLSVVESIAKLVAAGFEHKRAYLSFQEYFERLRTEAERWGKPTAAVLGALMAQVDLGAGAIGGKDSMSGSFDDMDVPPTLVSFAIAPQDASRLISPEFKEAGHPVYFFDAPYNQD
;
A
#
# COMPACT_ATOMS: atom_id res chain seq x y z
N THR A 1 7.90 7.83 -12.66
CA THR A 1 8.19 8.42 -13.98
C THR A 1 7.09 8.02 -14.95
N ILE A 2 6.47 8.99 -15.60
CA ILE A 2 5.47 8.77 -16.63
C ILE A 2 6.19 8.48 -17.95
N GLY A 3 5.73 7.47 -18.68
CA GLY A 3 6.32 7.07 -19.97
C GLY A 3 5.32 6.31 -20.83
N ALA A 4 5.77 5.81 -21.98
CA ALA A 4 4.94 5.11 -22.97
C ALA A 4 4.24 3.85 -22.42
N ALA A 5 4.80 3.22 -21.39
CA ALA A 5 4.21 2.04 -20.73
C ALA A 5 3.16 2.38 -19.64
N THR A 6 3.02 3.65 -19.26
CA THR A 6 2.09 4.06 -18.20
C THR A 6 0.64 3.89 -18.66
N VAL A 7 -0.15 3.15 -17.89
CA VAL A 7 -1.58 2.91 -18.14
C VAL A 7 -2.45 3.78 -17.24
N LEU A 8 -2.09 3.92 -15.97
CA LEU A 8 -2.78 4.78 -15.01
C LEU A 8 -1.88 5.96 -14.66
N MET A 9 -2.34 7.15 -14.99
CA MET A 9 -1.64 8.39 -14.69
C MET A 9 -1.71 8.69 -13.19
N PRO A 10 -0.74 9.44 -12.62
CA PRO A 10 -0.75 9.87 -11.22
C PRO A 10 -2.01 10.64 -10.81
N PHE A 11 -2.61 11.37 -11.76
CA PHE A 11 -3.89 12.04 -11.60
C PHE A 11 -4.81 11.66 -12.75
N GLY A 12 -5.95 11.07 -12.42
CA GLY A 12 -6.96 10.63 -13.39
C GLY A 12 -8.01 11.68 -13.68
N GLY A 13 -8.93 11.31 -14.59
CA GLY A 13 -10.02 12.14 -15.04
C GLY A 13 -9.67 13.14 -16.16
N LYS A 14 -10.70 13.69 -16.78
CA LYS A 14 -10.57 14.63 -17.91
C LYS A 14 -9.73 15.87 -17.57
N THR A 15 -9.82 16.33 -16.32
CA THR A 15 -9.09 17.51 -15.82
C THR A 15 -7.80 17.15 -15.08
N GLN A 16 -7.48 15.85 -14.96
CA GLN A 16 -6.29 15.34 -14.27
C GLN A 16 -6.13 15.89 -12.83
N LEU A 17 -7.24 15.92 -12.08
CA LEU A 17 -7.27 16.43 -10.69
C LEU A 17 -7.54 15.34 -9.66
N THR A 18 -7.88 14.11 -10.06
CA THR A 18 -8.17 13.00 -9.15
C THR A 18 -6.91 12.18 -8.91
N PRO A 19 -6.33 12.18 -7.69
CA PRO A 19 -5.15 11.40 -7.37
C PRO A 19 -5.41 9.90 -7.56
N SER A 20 -4.48 9.19 -8.19
CA SER A 20 -4.56 7.74 -8.35
C SER A 20 -4.06 7.03 -7.10
N SER A 21 -4.77 5.97 -6.72
CA SER A 21 -4.41 5.13 -5.56
C SER A 21 -3.41 4.02 -5.90
N ALA A 22 -3.09 3.84 -7.17
CA ALA A 22 -2.14 2.85 -7.65
C ALA A 22 -1.36 3.38 -8.84
N MET A 23 -0.15 2.87 -9.04
CA MET A 23 0.62 3.02 -10.26
C MET A 23 0.40 1.80 -11.14
N VAL A 24 0.12 1.98 -12.43
CA VAL A 24 -0.06 0.88 -13.37
C VAL A 24 0.77 1.14 -14.63
N ALA A 25 1.57 0.14 -15.02
CA ALA A 25 2.38 0.20 -16.22
C ALA A 25 2.37 -1.15 -16.95
N LYS A 26 2.36 -1.12 -18.28
CA LYS A 26 2.55 -2.31 -19.11
C LYS A 26 3.97 -2.85 -18.96
N PHE A 27 4.10 -4.16 -19.08
CA PHE A 27 5.43 -4.77 -19.13
C PHE A 27 6.18 -4.37 -20.41
N PRO A 28 7.49 -4.13 -20.31
CA PRO A 28 8.31 -3.89 -21.51
C PRO A 28 8.49 -5.19 -22.29
N VAL A 29 8.04 -5.20 -23.53
CA VAL A 29 8.16 -6.32 -24.47
C VAL A 29 8.50 -5.80 -25.87
N ASP A 30 9.00 -6.66 -26.72
CA ASP A 30 9.10 -6.37 -28.15
C ASP A 30 7.69 -6.42 -28.77
N GLY A 31 7.20 -5.28 -29.27
CA GLY A 31 5.84 -5.14 -29.84
C GLY A 31 4.82 -4.66 -28.79
N GLU A 32 3.58 -5.13 -28.88
CA GLU A 32 2.45 -4.71 -28.07
C GLU A 32 2.07 -5.75 -27.01
N THR A 33 1.63 -5.30 -25.86
CA THR A 33 1.06 -6.12 -24.79
C THR A 33 -0.08 -5.45 -24.07
N THR A 34 -1.06 -6.21 -23.59
CA THR A 34 -2.08 -5.76 -22.65
C THR A 34 -1.73 -6.11 -21.20
N THR A 35 -0.69 -6.91 -20.98
CA THR A 35 -0.27 -7.28 -19.63
C THR A 35 0.38 -6.08 -18.94
N ALA A 36 -0.14 -5.75 -17.76
CA ALA A 36 0.33 -4.66 -16.92
C ALA A 36 0.62 -5.15 -15.51
N SER A 37 1.45 -4.41 -14.80
CA SER A 37 1.67 -4.53 -13.37
C SER A 37 1.09 -3.31 -12.67
N ALA A 38 0.34 -3.54 -11.60
CA ALA A 38 -0.06 -2.50 -10.67
C ALA A 38 0.77 -2.57 -9.39
N MET A 39 1.01 -1.42 -8.79
CA MET A 39 1.55 -1.28 -7.46
C MET A 39 0.71 -0.26 -6.69
N ALA A 40 0.15 -0.67 -5.57
CA ALA A 40 -0.52 0.20 -4.62
C ALA A 40 0.23 0.19 -3.29
N TRP A 41 -0.02 1.17 -2.43
CA TRP A 41 0.67 1.31 -1.15
C TRP A 41 -0.31 1.66 -0.03
N GLY A 42 0.07 1.27 1.19
CA GLY A 42 -0.64 1.62 2.42
C GLY A 42 0.36 1.93 3.53
N PHE A 43 0.10 2.98 4.30
CA PHE A 43 0.85 3.34 5.49
C PHE A 43 0.11 4.38 6.31
N ASN A 44 0.24 4.29 7.63
CA ASN A 44 -0.29 5.31 8.54
C ASN A 44 0.62 5.45 9.77
N PRO A 45 1.57 6.40 9.78
CA PRO A 45 2.49 6.59 10.89
C PRO A 45 1.78 7.00 12.19
N TYR A 46 0.65 7.71 12.14
CA TYR A 46 -0.11 8.09 13.35
C TYR A 46 -0.73 6.88 14.04
N LEU A 47 -1.28 5.93 13.29
CA LEU A 47 -1.75 4.66 13.85
C LEU A 47 -0.58 3.84 14.39
N MET A 48 0.55 3.84 13.69
CA MET A 48 1.74 3.11 14.12
C MET A 48 2.38 3.71 15.39
N GLU A 49 2.25 5.00 15.63
CA GLU A 49 2.65 5.59 16.92
C GLU A 49 1.78 5.11 18.08
N ALA A 50 0.47 4.95 17.84
CA ALA A 50 -0.47 4.47 18.85
C ALA A 50 -0.36 2.96 19.09
N ASP A 51 -0.26 2.17 18.01
CA ASP A 51 -0.17 0.71 18.04
C ASP A 51 0.55 0.21 16.79
N GLN A 52 1.78 -0.26 16.94
CA GLN A 52 2.61 -0.72 15.83
C GLN A 52 2.06 -1.98 15.17
N PHE A 53 1.45 -2.88 15.95
CA PHE A 53 0.83 -4.10 15.42
C PHE A 53 -0.39 -3.77 14.56
N ALA A 54 -1.35 -3.03 15.10
CA ALA A 54 -2.57 -2.65 14.40
C ALA A 54 -2.27 -1.74 13.20
N GLY A 55 -1.37 -0.76 13.35
CA GLY A 55 -0.97 0.14 12.29
C GLY A 55 -0.31 -0.57 11.11
N ALA A 56 0.57 -1.53 11.37
CA ALA A 56 1.20 -2.35 10.33
C ALA A 56 0.18 -3.28 9.64
N TYR A 57 -0.70 -3.94 10.42
CA TYR A 57 -1.79 -4.75 9.88
C TYR A 57 -2.65 -3.93 8.89
N LEU A 58 -3.11 -2.76 9.31
CA LEU A 58 -3.95 -1.88 8.50
C LEU A 58 -3.21 -1.30 7.29
N SER A 59 -1.91 -1.08 7.36
CA SER A 59 -1.08 -0.68 6.21
C SER A 59 -1.10 -1.74 5.10
N VAL A 60 -1.06 -3.02 5.47
CA VAL A 60 -1.20 -4.13 4.50
C VAL A 60 -2.61 -4.16 3.91
N VAL A 61 -3.64 -4.06 4.75
CA VAL A 61 -5.05 -4.02 4.29
C VAL A 61 -5.27 -2.86 3.32
N GLU A 62 -4.76 -1.67 3.63
CA GLU A 62 -4.88 -0.49 2.77
C GLU A 62 -4.23 -0.69 1.40
N SER A 63 -3.03 -1.25 1.34
CA SER A 63 -2.33 -1.49 0.07
C SER A 63 -3.10 -2.47 -0.83
N ILE A 64 -3.64 -3.54 -0.26
CA ILE A 64 -4.48 -4.52 -0.97
C ILE A 64 -5.81 -3.88 -1.40
N ALA A 65 -6.48 -3.12 -0.53
CA ALA A 65 -7.74 -2.46 -0.85
C ALA A 65 -7.58 -1.49 -2.04
N LYS A 66 -6.52 -0.70 -2.06
CA LYS A 66 -6.18 0.20 -3.19
C LYS A 66 -5.90 -0.56 -4.48
N LEU A 67 -5.20 -1.71 -4.38
CA LEU A 67 -4.94 -2.56 -5.54
C LEU A 67 -6.25 -3.10 -6.14
N VAL A 68 -7.16 -3.58 -5.29
CA VAL A 68 -8.50 -4.07 -5.68
C VAL A 68 -9.33 -2.92 -6.27
N ALA A 69 -9.31 -1.74 -5.66
CA ALA A 69 -9.99 -0.55 -6.18
C ALA A 69 -9.51 -0.13 -7.57
N ALA A 70 -8.26 -0.41 -7.92
CA ALA A 70 -7.72 -0.22 -9.26
C ALA A 70 -8.11 -1.33 -10.26
N GLY A 71 -8.89 -2.33 -9.83
CA GLY A 71 -9.40 -3.41 -10.68
C GLY A 71 -8.54 -4.67 -10.69
N PHE A 72 -7.59 -4.82 -9.78
CA PHE A 72 -6.69 -5.97 -9.71
C PHE A 72 -7.16 -7.02 -8.69
N GLU A 73 -6.93 -8.29 -8.99
CA GLU A 73 -7.34 -9.39 -8.12
C GLU A 73 -6.37 -9.57 -6.95
N HIS A 74 -6.87 -9.47 -5.70
CA HIS A 74 -6.03 -9.61 -4.50
C HIS A 74 -5.32 -10.98 -4.41
N LYS A 75 -5.94 -12.06 -4.92
CA LYS A 75 -5.34 -13.42 -4.92
C LYS A 75 -4.06 -13.54 -5.75
N ARG A 76 -3.78 -12.56 -6.59
CA ARG A 76 -2.56 -12.48 -7.40
C ARG A 76 -1.56 -11.48 -6.86
N ALA A 77 -1.87 -10.88 -5.71
CA ALA A 77 -1.01 -9.88 -5.09
C ALA A 77 0.17 -10.53 -4.36
N TYR A 78 1.32 -9.91 -4.53
CA TYR A 78 2.51 -10.11 -3.70
C TYR A 78 2.80 -8.82 -2.96
N LEU A 79 3.37 -8.94 -1.77
CA LEU A 79 3.68 -7.80 -0.93
C LEU A 79 5.19 -7.55 -0.86
N SER A 80 5.54 -6.29 -0.64
CA SER A 80 6.88 -5.88 -0.26
C SER A 80 6.78 -4.80 0.81
N PHE A 81 7.59 -4.89 1.86
CA PHE A 81 7.51 -3.95 2.98
C PHE A 81 8.74 -3.07 3.06
N GLN A 82 8.52 -1.83 3.47
CA GLN A 82 9.58 -0.90 3.82
C GLN A 82 9.29 -0.36 5.22
N GLU A 83 10.22 -0.57 6.15
CA GLU A 83 10.08 -0.12 7.52
C GLU A 83 11.03 1.02 7.84
N TYR A 84 10.57 1.94 8.70
CA TYR A 84 11.33 3.07 9.23
C TYR A 84 11.10 3.17 10.73
N PHE A 85 12.19 3.02 11.49
CA PHE A 85 12.20 3.13 12.94
C PHE A 85 13.38 3.97 13.41
N GLU A 86 13.25 4.51 14.63
CA GLU A 86 14.35 5.17 15.32
C GLU A 86 15.54 4.20 15.56
N ARG A 87 16.66 4.76 15.96
CA ARG A 87 17.81 3.93 16.40
C ARG A 87 17.42 3.08 17.59
N LEU A 88 17.55 1.77 17.46
CA LEU A 88 17.08 0.81 18.46
C LEU A 88 17.89 0.84 19.75
N ARG A 89 19.19 1.16 19.67
CA ARG A 89 20.10 1.21 20.82
C ARG A 89 20.00 -0.07 21.67
N THR A 90 19.95 0.05 23.01
CA THR A 90 19.87 -1.07 23.96
C THR A 90 18.51 -1.19 24.66
N GLU A 91 17.60 -0.28 24.41
CA GLU A 91 16.28 -0.22 25.04
C GLU A 91 15.33 -1.24 24.42
N ALA A 92 14.80 -2.15 25.25
CA ALA A 92 13.91 -3.22 24.82
C ALA A 92 12.64 -2.69 24.13
N GLU A 93 12.11 -1.56 24.60
CA GLU A 93 10.93 -0.91 24.00
C GLU A 93 11.17 -0.50 22.55
N ARG A 94 12.36 0.00 22.22
CA ARG A 94 12.72 0.38 20.84
C ARG A 94 12.78 -0.84 19.92
N TRP A 95 13.25 -1.98 20.42
CA TRP A 95 13.24 -3.26 19.70
C TRP A 95 11.83 -3.87 19.58
N GLY A 96 10.97 -3.60 20.56
CA GLY A 96 9.57 -4.04 20.58
C GLY A 96 8.75 -3.47 19.42
N LYS A 97 8.99 -2.22 19.02
CA LYS A 97 8.24 -1.53 17.96
C LYS A 97 8.33 -2.24 16.59
N PRO A 98 9.52 -2.47 15.99
CA PRO A 98 9.61 -3.20 14.74
C PRO A 98 9.12 -4.65 14.87
N THR A 99 9.32 -5.29 16.02
CA THR A 99 8.83 -6.64 16.26
C THR A 99 7.29 -6.68 16.20
N ALA A 100 6.61 -5.75 16.86
CA ALA A 100 5.15 -5.64 16.80
C ALA A 100 4.65 -5.35 15.39
N ALA A 101 5.32 -4.47 14.65
CA ALA A 101 4.98 -4.14 13.27
C ALA A 101 5.09 -5.37 12.34
N VAL A 102 6.18 -6.11 12.43
CA VAL A 102 6.37 -7.35 11.64
C VAL A 102 5.29 -8.38 11.97
N LEU A 103 4.94 -8.55 13.25
CA LEU A 103 3.86 -9.47 13.64
C LEU A 103 2.50 -9.03 13.12
N GLY A 104 2.18 -7.72 13.15
CA GLY A 104 0.96 -7.18 12.56
C GLY A 104 0.89 -7.41 11.06
N ALA A 105 1.97 -7.13 10.34
CA ALA A 105 2.08 -7.39 8.91
C ALA A 105 1.99 -8.89 8.59
N LEU A 106 2.56 -9.77 9.42
CA LEU A 106 2.44 -11.22 9.26
C LEU A 106 0.98 -11.67 9.41
N MET A 107 0.27 -11.19 10.42
CA MET A 107 -1.14 -11.54 10.61
C MET A 107 -1.99 -11.10 9.41
N ALA A 108 -1.79 -9.89 8.91
CA ALA A 108 -2.49 -9.42 7.71
C ALA A 108 -2.21 -10.30 6.48
N GLN A 109 -0.97 -10.77 6.30
CA GLN A 109 -0.63 -11.70 5.21
C GLN A 109 -1.38 -13.03 5.33
N VAL A 110 -1.49 -13.55 6.55
CA VAL A 110 -2.22 -14.80 6.82
C VAL A 110 -3.71 -14.62 6.52
N ASP A 111 -4.32 -13.56 7.04
CA ASP A 111 -5.76 -13.30 6.92
C ASP A 111 -6.17 -12.98 5.46
N LEU A 112 -5.32 -12.28 4.71
CA LEU A 112 -5.58 -11.91 3.32
C LEU A 112 -5.08 -12.94 2.30
N GLY A 113 -4.30 -13.92 2.72
CA GLY A 113 -3.71 -14.91 1.83
C GLY A 113 -2.72 -14.32 0.82
N ALA A 114 -2.03 -13.24 1.18
CA ALA A 114 -1.07 -12.55 0.32
C ALA A 114 0.31 -12.53 0.99
N GLY A 115 1.32 -13.13 0.33
CA GLY A 115 2.67 -13.25 0.88
C GLY A 115 3.59 -12.11 0.50
N ALA A 116 4.46 -11.69 1.44
CA ALA A 116 5.56 -10.79 1.15
C ALA A 116 6.72 -11.53 0.47
N ILE A 117 7.23 -10.97 -0.61
CA ILE A 117 8.36 -11.52 -1.39
C ILE A 117 9.68 -10.85 -1.04
N GLY A 118 9.65 -9.79 -0.25
CA GLY A 118 10.83 -9.05 0.17
C GLY A 118 10.48 -7.78 0.91
N GLY A 119 11.51 -7.02 1.22
CA GLY A 119 11.37 -5.76 1.92
C GLY A 119 12.72 -5.26 2.41
N LYS A 120 12.70 -4.16 3.14
CA LYS A 120 13.87 -3.56 3.74
C LYS A 120 13.51 -2.78 5.00
N ASP A 121 14.33 -2.90 6.03
CA ASP A 121 14.17 -2.17 7.27
C ASP A 121 15.21 -1.04 7.37
N SER A 122 14.80 0.08 7.92
CA SER A 122 15.66 1.19 8.30
C SER A 122 15.50 1.48 9.79
N MET A 123 16.51 1.15 10.58
CA MET A 123 16.51 1.27 12.05
C MET A 123 17.51 2.35 12.51
N SER A 124 17.60 3.45 11.79
CA SER A 124 18.55 4.53 12.05
C SER A 124 17.92 5.92 11.95
N GLY A 125 16.59 5.99 12.05
CA GLY A 125 15.81 7.21 11.91
C GLY A 125 15.84 8.10 13.15
N SER A 126 17.02 8.40 13.68
CA SER A 126 17.19 9.34 14.80
C SER A 126 18.19 10.42 14.46
N PHE A 127 17.86 11.67 14.74
CA PHE A 127 18.73 12.81 14.60
C PHE A 127 18.62 13.70 15.85
N ASP A 128 19.69 13.82 16.60
CA ASP A 128 19.73 14.46 17.93
C ASP A 128 18.66 13.86 18.86
N ASP A 129 17.66 14.64 19.24
CA ASP A 129 16.51 14.29 20.09
C ASP A 129 15.24 13.93 19.31
N MET A 130 15.30 13.97 17.98
CA MET A 130 14.18 13.60 17.12
C MET A 130 14.30 12.13 16.67
N ASP A 131 13.22 11.40 16.85
CA ASP A 131 13.06 10.05 16.34
C ASP A 131 12.01 10.05 15.21
N VAL A 132 12.25 9.29 14.14
CA VAL A 132 11.26 9.08 13.09
C VAL A 132 10.04 8.35 13.68
N PRO A 133 8.80 8.75 13.35
CA PRO A 133 7.64 7.97 13.77
C PRO A 133 7.70 6.55 13.20
N PRO A 134 7.35 5.53 14.00
CA PRO A 134 7.28 4.16 13.53
C PRO A 134 6.44 4.05 12.26
N THR A 135 6.98 3.48 11.21
CA THR A 135 6.28 3.41 9.92
C THR A 135 6.57 2.10 9.22
N LEU A 136 5.52 1.37 8.84
CA LEU A 136 5.59 0.30 7.86
C LEU A 136 4.80 0.72 6.62
N VAL A 137 5.47 0.78 5.49
CA VAL A 137 4.84 0.96 4.18
C VAL A 137 4.68 -0.41 3.53
N SER A 138 3.44 -0.79 3.25
CA SER A 138 3.13 -1.97 2.47
C SER A 138 2.96 -1.60 1.01
N PHE A 139 3.64 -2.29 0.11
CA PHE A 139 3.43 -2.25 -1.32
C PHE A 139 2.76 -3.55 -1.76
N ALA A 140 1.58 -3.44 -2.40
CA ALA A 140 0.89 -4.56 -3.00
C ALA A 140 1.08 -4.51 -4.51
N ILE A 141 1.57 -5.59 -5.11
CA ILE A 141 1.90 -5.68 -6.53
C ILE A 141 1.16 -6.86 -7.14
N ALA A 142 0.49 -6.65 -8.28
CA ALA A 142 -0.14 -7.72 -9.03
C ALA A 142 -0.05 -7.50 -10.54
N PRO A 143 0.17 -8.56 -11.34
CA PRO A 143 0.03 -8.51 -12.78
C PRO A 143 -1.42 -8.79 -13.20
N GLN A 144 -1.89 -8.08 -14.22
CA GLN A 144 -3.21 -8.31 -14.83
C GLN A 144 -3.29 -7.71 -16.23
N ASP A 145 -4.36 -8.03 -16.96
CA ASP A 145 -4.68 -7.39 -18.22
C ASP A 145 -5.12 -5.92 -17.98
N ALA A 146 -4.52 -4.99 -18.71
CA ALA A 146 -4.77 -3.56 -18.56
C ALA A 146 -6.23 -3.15 -18.89
N SER A 147 -6.97 -3.99 -19.65
CA SER A 147 -8.39 -3.73 -19.96
C SER A 147 -9.31 -3.80 -18.73
N ARG A 148 -8.85 -4.41 -17.65
CA ARG A 148 -9.60 -4.54 -16.38
C ARG A 148 -9.36 -3.40 -15.42
N LEU A 149 -8.47 -2.46 -15.76
CA LEU A 149 -8.14 -1.32 -14.92
C LEU A 149 -9.34 -0.42 -14.67
N ILE A 150 -9.46 0.06 -13.44
CA ILE A 150 -10.43 1.05 -13.01
C ILE A 150 -9.69 2.28 -12.55
N SER A 151 -9.91 3.41 -13.21
CA SER A 151 -9.35 4.70 -12.79
C SER A 151 -10.23 5.39 -11.74
N PRO A 152 -9.66 6.25 -10.86
CA PRO A 152 -10.33 6.67 -9.62
C PRO A 152 -11.40 7.74 -9.79
N GLU A 153 -11.42 8.48 -10.90
CA GLU A 153 -12.36 9.59 -11.11
C GLU A 153 -13.80 9.12 -11.33
N PHE A 154 -14.77 9.96 -10.98
CA PHE A 154 -16.16 9.78 -11.38
C PHE A 154 -16.31 9.82 -12.90
N LYS A 155 -17.05 8.86 -13.47
CA LYS A 155 -17.13 8.69 -14.94
C LYS A 155 -18.22 9.55 -15.54
N GLU A 156 -19.38 9.60 -14.92
CA GLU A 156 -20.57 10.27 -15.46
C GLU A 156 -21.44 10.85 -14.35
N ALA A 157 -22.02 12.02 -14.57
CA ALA A 157 -22.96 12.64 -13.66
C ALA A 157 -24.25 11.80 -13.55
N GLY A 158 -24.76 11.62 -12.34
CA GLY A 158 -25.98 10.83 -12.07
C GLY A 158 -25.72 9.37 -11.73
N HIS A 159 -24.50 8.85 -11.85
CA HIS A 159 -24.19 7.53 -11.32
C HIS A 159 -24.34 7.48 -9.80
N PRO A 160 -24.88 6.39 -9.23
CA PRO A 160 -24.99 6.24 -7.79
C PRO A 160 -23.59 6.11 -7.16
N VAL A 161 -23.43 6.72 -5.99
CA VAL A 161 -22.22 6.61 -5.16
C VAL A 161 -22.58 5.86 -3.89
N TYR A 162 -21.85 4.79 -3.60
CA TYR A 162 -22.02 3.98 -2.40
C TYR A 162 -20.85 4.21 -1.46
N PHE A 163 -21.14 4.47 -0.20
CA PHE A 163 -20.15 4.56 0.86
C PHE A 163 -20.29 3.33 1.75
N PHE A 164 -19.21 2.58 1.91
CA PHE A 164 -19.13 1.42 2.81
C PHE A 164 -18.33 1.85 4.04
N ASP A 165 -19.04 2.09 5.13
CA ASP A 165 -18.43 2.45 6.39
C ASP A 165 -17.94 1.20 7.13
N ALA A 166 -16.81 1.32 7.81
CA ALA A 166 -16.36 0.28 8.74
C ALA A 166 -17.01 0.54 10.10
N PRO A 167 -17.68 -0.45 10.73
CA PRO A 167 -18.19 -0.27 12.08
C PRO A 167 -17.03 -0.04 13.04
N TYR A 168 -17.02 1.10 13.71
CA TYR A 168 -16.12 1.36 14.83
C TYR A 168 -16.77 0.80 16.09
N ASN A 169 -16.11 -0.14 16.75
CA ASN A 169 -16.46 -0.45 18.12
C ASN A 169 -16.08 0.75 18.98
N GLN A 170 -17.02 1.27 19.74
CA GLN A 170 -16.84 2.40 20.66
C GLN A 170 -16.48 1.91 22.08
N ASP A 171 -15.94 0.68 22.20
CA ASP A 171 -15.57 0.07 23.49
C ASP A 171 -14.11 0.35 23.86
#